data_7458269e63469e431516ebbd636835d1
#
_entry.id   7458269e63469e431516ebbd636835d1
#
_cell.length_a   1.000
_cell.length_b   1.000
_cell.length_c   1.000
_cell.angle_alpha   90.00
_cell.angle_beta   90.00
_cell.angle_gamma   90.00
#
_symmetry.space_group_name_H-M   'P 1'
#
loop_
_entity.id
_entity.type
_entity.pdbx_description
1 polymer ?
#
loop_
_entity_poly.entity_id
_entity_poly.type
_entity_poly.pdbx_seq_one_letter_code
_entity_poly.pdbx_strand_id
1 'polypeptide(L)' 'MLDIINKSHIKRAIFVYDTNKNFIRKFEGVNQAQKELNINHDTIKRFVLLNKPYKGYIFSYERLSEVV' A
#
# COMPACT_ATOMS: atom_id res chain seq x y z
N MET A 1 11.81 -15.33 18.80
CA MET A 1 12.16 -15.66 17.82
C MET A 1 11.28 -16.21 16.94
N LEU A 2 10.42 -16.83 17.29
CA LEU A 2 9.56 -17.31 16.46
C LEU A 2 8.80 -16.36 15.77
N ASP A 3 8.50 -15.28 16.37
CA ASP A 3 7.69 -14.34 15.71
C ASP A 3 8.35 -13.87 14.53
N ILE A 4 9.58 -13.94 14.41
CA ILE A 4 10.19 -13.49 13.25
C ILE A 4 9.72 -14.25 12.10
N ILE A 5 9.50 -15.49 12.28
CA ILE A 5 9.06 -16.28 11.20
C ILE A 5 7.71 -15.87 10.78
N ASN A 6 6.90 -15.55 11.70
CA ASN A 6 5.59 -15.15 11.35
C ASN A 6 5.59 -13.94 10.50
N LYS A 7 6.49 -13.03 10.75
CA LYS A 7 6.47 -11.86 9.97
C LYS A 7 6.74 -12.12 8.55
N SER A 8 7.48 -13.10 8.23
CA SER A 8 7.79 -13.34 6.83
C SER A 8 6.56 -13.75 6.06
N HIS A 9 5.53 -14.17 6.73
CA HIS A 9 4.34 -14.58 6.02
C HIS A 9 3.23 -13.54 6.08
N ILE A 10 3.45 -12.45 6.76
CA ILE A 10 2.42 -11.48 6.89
C ILE A 10 2.33 -10.61 5.68
N LYS A 11 1.17 -10.45 5.12
CA LYS A 11 0.99 -9.58 4.00
C LYS A 11 0.98 -8.15 4.48
N ARG A 12 1.59 -7.28 3.73
CA ARG A 12 1.60 -5.89 4.11
C ARG A 12 0.40 -5.22 3.46
N ALA A 13 -0.40 -4.58 4.25
CA ALA A 13 -1.54 -3.86 3.74
C ALA A 13 -1.09 -2.68 2.93
N ILE A 14 -1.85 -2.34 1.90
CA ILE A 14 -1.56 -1.20 1.07
C ILE A 14 -2.64 -0.16 1.35
N PHE A 15 -2.24 1.02 1.76
CA PHE A 15 -3.17 2.09 2.02
C PHE A 15 -3.13 3.05 0.84
N VAL A 16 -4.26 3.39 0.30
CA VAL A 16 -4.35 4.21 -0.88
C VAL A 16 -4.94 5.56 -0.53
N TYR A 17 -4.29 6.62 -0.95
CA TYR A 17 -4.73 7.97 -0.69
C TYR A 17 -4.81 8.74 -2.00
N ASP A 18 -5.55 9.82 -2.04
CA ASP A 18 -5.55 10.65 -3.24
C ASP A 18 -4.39 11.64 -3.14
N THR A 19 -4.25 12.51 -4.10
CA THR A 19 -3.10 13.41 -4.13
C THR A 19 -3.16 14.47 -3.04
N ASN A 20 -4.31 14.61 -2.37
CA ASN A 20 -4.42 15.49 -1.24
C ASN A 20 -4.21 14.74 0.06
N LYS A 21 -3.81 13.47 -0.05
CA LYS A 21 -3.54 12.64 1.10
C LYS A 21 -4.79 12.26 1.88
N ASN A 22 -5.92 12.26 1.22
CA ASN A 22 -7.15 11.78 1.83
C ASN A 22 -7.23 10.27 1.63
N PHE A 23 -7.56 9.56 2.67
CA PHE A 23 -7.62 8.11 2.60
C PHE A 23 -8.75 7.66 1.69
N ILE A 24 -8.45 6.75 0.79
CA ILE A 24 -9.44 6.21 -0.13
C ILE A 24 -9.82 4.80 0.25
N ARG A 25 -8.84 3.91 0.33
CA ARG A 25 -9.14 2.52 0.66
C ARG A 25 -7.91 1.80 1.15
N LYS A 26 -8.13 0.67 1.78
CA LYS A 26 -7.06 -0.17 2.26
C LYS A 26 -7.20 -1.52 1.57
N PHE A 27 -6.11 -2.09 1.12
CA PHE A 27 -6.11 -3.43 0.56
C PHE A 27 -5.29 -4.33 1.47
N GLU A 28 -5.68 -5.59 1.54
CA GLU A 28 -5.00 -6.51 2.42
C GLU A 28 -3.62 -6.87 1.93
N GLY A 29 -3.33 -6.64 0.70
CA GLY A 29 -2.02 -6.90 0.15
C GLY A 29 -1.95 -6.38 -1.25
N VAL A 30 -0.75 -6.43 -1.83
CA VAL A 30 -0.53 -5.87 -3.15
C VAL A 30 -1.32 -6.62 -4.21
N ASN A 31 -1.53 -7.90 -4.03
CA ASN A 31 -2.26 -8.66 -5.04
C ASN A 31 -3.71 -8.23 -5.10
N GLN A 32 -4.30 -7.92 -3.97
CA GLN A 32 -5.66 -7.46 -3.97
C GLN A 32 -5.72 -6.08 -4.62
N ALA A 33 -4.77 -5.22 -4.31
CA ALA A 33 -4.73 -3.90 -4.90
C ALA A 33 -4.59 -4.00 -6.41
N GLN A 34 -3.77 -4.94 -6.90
CA GLN A 34 -3.60 -5.11 -8.31
C GLN A 34 -4.93 -5.49 -8.98
N LYS A 35 -5.67 -6.37 -8.38
CA LYS A 35 -6.91 -6.79 -8.97
C LYS A 35 -7.94 -5.66 -8.95
N GLU A 36 -8.04 -4.97 -7.86
CA GLU A 36 -9.06 -3.95 -7.73
C GLU A 36 -8.75 -2.72 -8.55
N LEU A 37 -7.50 -2.32 -8.64
CA LEU A 37 -7.14 -1.11 -9.34
C LEU A 37 -6.65 -1.38 -10.77
N ASN A 38 -6.45 -2.66 -11.09
CA ASN A 38 -5.97 -3.02 -12.40
C ASN A 38 -4.61 -2.38 -12.67
N ILE A 39 -3.75 -2.37 -11.68
CA ILE A 39 -2.40 -1.84 -11.79
C ILE A 39 -1.45 -2.96 -11.43
N ASN A 40 -0.40 -3.14 -12.20
CA ASN A 40 0.53 -4.21 -11.97
C ASN A 40 1.11 -4.12 -10.56
N HIS A 41 1.27 -5.25 -9.88
CA HIS A 41 1.72 -5.23 -8.51
C HIS A 41 3.15 -4.69 -8.38
N ASP A 42 3.99 -4.88 -9.37
CA ASP A 42 5.33 -4.34 -9.30
C ASP A 42 5.29 -2.83 -9.37
N THR A 43 4.36 -2.28 -10.12
CA THR A 43 4.19 -0.85 -10.20
C THR A 43 3.73 -0.30 -8.87
N ILE A 44 2.80 -0.98 -8.22
CA ILE A 44 2.32 -0.54 -6.93
C ILE A 44 3.47 -0.52 -5.92
N LYS A 45 4.24 -1.60 -5.87
CA LYS A 45 5.35 -1.69 -4.95
C LYS A 45 6.38 -0.61 -5.22
N ARG A 46 6.63 -0.34 -6.48
CA ARG A 46 7.61 0.67 -6.83
C ARG A 46 7.14 2.04 -6.37
N PHE A 47 5.89 2.37 -6.56
CA PHE A 47 5.41 3.68 -6.20
C PHE A 47 5.23 3.85 -4.69
N VAL A 48 5.06 2.75 -3.96
CA VAL A 48 5.09 2.83 -2.52
C VAL A 48 6.49 3.27 -2.09
N LEU A 49 7.52 2.69 -2.69
CA LEU A 49 8.88 3.05 -2.31
C LEU A 49 9.27 4.42 -2.78
N LEU A 50 8.79 4.84 -3.95
CA LEU A 50 9.12 6.15 -4.45
C LEU A 50 8.33 7.25 -3.75
N ASN A 51 7.24 6.86 -3.11
CA ASN A 51 6.43 7.83 -2.39
C ASN A 51 5.88 8.87 -3.35
N LYS A 52 5.52 8.47 -4.55
CA LYS A 52 4.98 9.34 -5.57
C LYS A 52 3.61 8.88 -6.02
N PRO A 53 2.75 9.78 -6.49
CA PRO A 53 1.44 9.37 -6.93
C PRO A 53 1.50 8.64 -8.27
N TYR A 54 0.53 7.78 -8.52
CA TYR A 54 0.42 7.05 -9.76
C TYR A 54 -1.05 7.08 -10.12
N LYS A 55 -1.38 7.67 -11.24
CA LYS A 55 -2.76 7.80 -11.71
C LYS A 55 -3.66 8.40 -10.65
N GLY A 56 -3.14 9.34 -9.91
CA GLY A 56 -3.95 10.02 -8.89
C GLY A 56 -4.01 9.32 -7.56
N TYR A 57 -3.27 8.22 -7.39
CA TYR A 57 -3.27 7.49 -6.14
C TYR A 57 -1.89 7.52 -5.49
N ILE A 58 -1.86 7.64 -4.19
CA ILE A 58 -0.63 7.55 -3.44
C ILE A 58 -0.71 6.25 -2.67
N PHE A 59 0.28 5.41 -2.80
CA PHE A 59 0.30 4.12 -2.12
C PHE A 59 1.27 4.16 -0.95
N SER A 60 0.90 3.53 0.14
CA SER A 60 1.75 3.51 1.31
C SER A 60 1.55 2.21 2.06
N TYR A 61 2.58 1.76 2.76
CA TYR A 61 2.43 0.61 3.63
C TYR A 61 1.96 1.06 5.01
N GLU A 62 1.86 2.34 5.26
CA GLU A 62 1.47 2.84 6.55
C GLU A 62 0.38 3.88 6.39
N ARG A 63 -0.40 4.06 7.41
CA ARG A 63 -1.43 5.09 7.37
C ARG A 63 -0.78 6.44 7.49
N LEU A 64 -0.93 7.25 6.46
CA LEU A 64 -0.31 8.54 6.47
C LEU A 64 -0.97 9.53 7.43
N SER A 65 -2.20 9.33 7.68
CA SER A 65 -2.88 10.31 8.50
C SER A 65 -2.73 10.09 9.95
N GLU A 66 -1.99 9.21 10.39
CA GLU A 66 -1.88 8.95 11.64
C GLU A 66 -1.29 9.88 12.39
N VAL A 67 -1.23 10.73 12.65
CA VAL A 67 -0.69 11.67 13.28
C VAL A 67 -0.77 11.69 14.47
N VAL A 68 -0.94 11.75 15.05
CA VAL A 68 -1.05 12.02 16.25
C VAL A 68 -0.59 12.22 16.89
#